data_f9c7d9bbd43f552a2a65f3a2a36013a1
#
_entry.id   f9c7d9bbd43f552a2a65f3a2a36013a1
#
_cell.length_a   1.000
_cell.length_b   1.000
_cell.length_c   1.000
_cell.angle_alpha   90.00
_cell.angle_beta   90.00
_cell.angle_gamma   90.00
#
_symmetry.space_group_name_H-M   'P 1'
#
loop_
_entity.id
_entity.type
_entity.pdbx_description
1 polymer ?
#
loop_
_entity_poly.entity_id
_entity_poly.type
_entity_poly.pdbx_seq_one_letter_code
_entity_poly.pdbx_strand_id
1 'polypeptide(L)'
;MSWRNAFWVTLFLYVPLVWSSHALAWGDVAHRLAAEEAIEALPGPLKGFYEKREAQLMQQLEDLSIGAPRWIFEVDSLEAFPFDDLPVSRDSAIEKYGAEKVEEVGDLPWRLIETYQKLEQAFQKVELEAIDLHSAEIVLYLNDLHQPLNLSKYGDGALTGQDGFRSRLDSRLIEIYGNDLRVKAPAAIYLDNPDRYLISILVRSFVWMDNLLLIDYFSNQGTSSYDRFYYEGLWLRAEGIVNERLSDSSKDIASYWYTAWTKAGKPKLP
;
A
#
# COMPACT_ATOMS: atom_id res chain seq x y z
N MET A 1 -41.25 32.19 -55.45
CA MET A 1 -39.90 32.28 -54.88
C MET A 1 -40.03 32.04 -53.38
N SER A 2 -39.74 30.84 -52.87
CA SER A 2 -39.86 30.50 -51.48
C SER A 2 -38.49 29.97 -51.00
N TRP A 3 -37.86 30.68 -50.12
CA TRP A 3 -36.59 30.30 -49.48
C TRP A 3 -36.92 29.46 -48.25
N ARG A 4 -36.51 28.18 -48.27
CA ARG A 4 -36.57 27.30 -47.11
C ARG A 4 -35.24 27.34 -46.40
N ASN A 5 -35.21 28.00 -45.22
CA ASN A 5 -34.08 28.00 -44.31
C ASN A 5 -33.96 26.64 -43.64
N ALA A 6 -32.91 25.91 -43.95
CA ALA A 6 -32.54 24.68 -43.21
C ALA A 6 -31.69 25.10 -42.00
N PHE A 7 -32.24 24.91 -40.80
CA PHE A 7 -31.50 25.01 -39.53
C PHE A 7 -30.77 23.69 -39.29
N TRP A 8 -29.43 23.74 -39.33
CA TRP A 8 -28.59 22.65 -38.85
C TRP A 8 -28.44 22.76 -37.34
N VAL A 9 -29.04 21.87 -36.58
CA VAL A 9 -28.81 21.73 -35.15
C VAL A 9 -27.62 20.79 -34.97
N THR A 10 -26.45 21.34 -34.61
CA THR A 10 -25.27 20.57 -34.26
C THR A 10 -25.42 20.10 -32.81
N LEU A 11 -25.74 18.84 -32.62
CA LEU A 11 -25.81 18.19 -31.31
C LEU A 11 -24.39 17.93 -30.83
N PHE A 12 -23.89 18.76 -29.91
CA PHE A 12 -22.66 18.46 -29.18
C PHE A 12 -22.94 17.37 -28.16
N LEU A 13 -22.54 16.13 -28.47
CA LEU A 13 -22.46 15.05 -27.49
C LEU A 13 -21.35 15.38 -26.50
N TYR A 14 -21.74 15.86 -25.32
CA TYR A 14 -20.86 16.00 -24.17
C TYR A 14 -20.63 14.58 -23.61
N VAL A 15 -19.54 13.93 -24.00
CA VAL A 15 -19.06 12.70 -23.37
C VAL A 15 -18.30 13.16 -22.13
N PRO A 16 -18.81 12.93 -20.91
CA PRO A 16 -18.00 13.15 -19.73
C PRO A 16 -16.84 12.15 -19.78
N LEU A 17 -15.60 12.65 -19.93
CA LEU A 17 -14.42 11.86 -19.60
C LEU A 17 -14.50 11.58 -18.10
N VAL A 18 -15.01 10.40 -17.77
CA VAL A 18 -14.86 9.85 -16.42
C VAL A 18 -13.40 9.44 -16.34
N TRP A 19 -12.58 10.30 -15.79
CA TRP A 19 -11.25 9.93 -15.32
C TRP A 19 -11.48 9.02 -14.13
N SER A 20 -11.38 7.73 -14.37
CA SER A 20 -11.23 6.74 -13.29
C SER A 20 -9.86 7.00 -12.68
N SER A 21 -9.78 7.85 -11.69
CA SER A 21 -8.62 7.89 -10.81
C SER A 21 -8.61 6.55 -10.07
N HIS A 22 -7.77 5.63 -10.51
CA HIS A 22 -7.47 4.42 -9.76
C HIS A 22 -6.72 4.88 -8.52
N ALA A 23 -7.44 5.00 -7.42
CA ALA A 23 -6.85 5.37 -6.15
C ALA A 23 -6.08 4.16 -5.62
N LEU A 24 -4.76 4.21 -5.71
CA LEU A 24 -3.86 3.29 -5.01
C LEU A 24 -3.97 3.55 -3.51
N ALA A 25 -3.81 2.50 -2.69
CA ALA A 25 -3.58 2.70 -1.27
C ALA A 25 -2.30 3.55 -1.10
N TRP A 26 -2.31 4.51 -0.18
CA TRP A 26 -1.26 5.50 0.05
C TRP A 26 -0.85 6.40 -1.13
N GLY A 27 -1.36 6.18 -2.36
CA GLY A 27 -0.98 6.91 -3.58
C GLY A 27 0.50 6.75 -3.99
N ASP A 28 0.82 7.13 -5.23
CA ASP A 28 2.17 6.97 -5.79
C ASP A 28 3.27 7.71 -4.99
N VAL A 29 2.92 8.86 -4.41
CA VAL A 29 3.87 9.67 -3.60
C VAL A 29 4.36 8.91 -2.39
N ALA A 30 3.47 8.25 -1.66
CA ALA A 30 3.85 7.52 -0.45
C ALA A 30 4.58 6.22 -0.76
N HIS A 31 4.24 5.51 -1.85
CA HIS A 31 5.00 4.33 -2.30
C HIS A 31 6.44 4.68 -2.66
N ARG A 32 6.65 5.78 -3.40
CA ARG A 32 7.99 6.27 -3.76
C ARG A 32 8.77 6.66 -2.51
N LEU A 33 8.19 7.46 -1.63
CA LEU A 33 8.82 7.89 -0.40
C LEU A 33 9.21 6.70 0.50
N ALA A 34 8.35 5.69 0.60
CA ALA A 34 8.65 4.49 1.39
C ALA A 34 9.79 3.67 0.77
N ALA A 35 9.89 3.60 -0.56
CA ALA A 35 10.99 2.92 -1.24
C ALA A 35 12.32 3.68 -1.06
N GLU A 36 12.33 5.01 -1.18
CA GLU A 36 13.49 5.86 -0.95
C GLU A 36 14.02 5.70 0.48
N GLU A 37 13.15 5.79 1.48
CA GLU A 37 13.50 5.60 2.88
C GLU A 37 13.92 4.16 3.20
N ALA A 38 13.37 3.16 2.49
CA ALA A 38 13.82 1.78 2.61
C ALA A 38 15.26 1.60 2.11
N ILE A 39 15.64 2.23 1.01
CA ILE A 39 17.03 2.22 0.51
C ILE A 39 17.97 2.82 1.55
N GLU A 40 17.59 3.96 2.15
CA GLU A 40 18.37 4.62 3.22
C GLU A 40 18.57 3.72 4.46
N ALA A 41 17.60 2.87 4.78
CA ALA A 41 17.63 1.96 5.92
C ALA A 41 18.52 0.72 5.72
N LEU A 42 18.97 0.42 4.48
CA LEU A 42 19.73 -0.77 4.16
C LEU A 42 21.19 -0.71 4.65
N PRO A 43 21.81 -1.88 4.95
CA PRO A 43 23.24 -1.94 5.23
C PRO A 43 24.09 -1.67 3.97
N GLY A 44 25.28 -1.07 4.15
CA GLY A 44 26.12 -0.47 3.12
C GLY A 44 26.25 -1.21 1.78
N PRO A 45 26.60 -2.52 1.71
CA PRO A 45 26.73 -3.21 0.41
C PRO A 45 25.42 -3.28 -0.38
N LEU A 46 24.31 -3.55 0.30
CA LEU A 46 22.99 -3.65 -0.34
C LEU A 46 22.42 -2.27 -0.64
N LYS A 47 22.64 -1.28 0.23
CA LYS A 47 22.29 0.11 -0.01
C LYS A 47 22.92 0.61 -1.32
N GLY A 48 24.23 0.47 -1.47
CA GLY A 48 24.94 0.92 -2.68
C GLY A 48 24.49 0.21 -3.98
N PHE A 49 23.93 -1.00 -3.89
CA PHE A 49 23.30 -1.65 -5.02
C PHE A 49 21.97 -0.98 -5.39
N TYR A 50 21.07 -0.77 -4.43
CA TYR A 50 19.77 -0.14 -4.69
C TYR A 50 19.90 1.33 -5.08
N GLU A 51 20.84 2.10 -4.50
CA GLU A 51 21.12 3.48 -4.93
C GLU A 51 21.45 3.58 -6.43
N LYS A 52 22.23 2.62 -6.96
CA LYS A 52 22.55 2.58 -8.41
C LYS A 52 21.37 2.17 -9.28
N ARG A 53 20.39 1.47 -8.72
CA ARG A 53 19.21 0.94 -9.42
C ARG A 53 17.90 1.64 -9.03
N GLU A 54 17.99 2.74 -8.31
CA GLU A 54 16.82 3.50 -7.83
C GLU A 54 15.88 3.88 -8.99
N ALA A 55 16.42 4.37 -10.10
CA ALA A 55 15.62 4.74 -11.26
C ALA A 55 14.84 3.55 -11.85
N GLN A 56 15.45 2.35 -11.90
CA GLN A 56 14.80 1.13 -12.36
C GLN A 56 13.70 0.68 -11.37
N LEU A 57 13.99 0.72 -10.08
CA LEU A 57 13.01 0.41 -9.04
C LEU A 57 11.79 1.35 -9.11
N MET A 58 12.03 2.66 -9.23
CA MET A 58 10.94 3.65 -9.35
C MET A 58 10.13 3.47 -10.62
N GLN A 59 10.76 3.09 -11.74
CA GLN A 59 10.04 2.76 -12.97
C GLN A 59 9.17 1.52 -12.80
N GLN A 60 9.67 0.46 -12.16
CA GLN A 60 8.88 -0.75 -11.86
C GLN A 60 7.68 -0.42 -10.95
N LEU A 61 7.86 0.43 -9.95
CA LEU A 61 6.76 0.89 -9.09
C LEU A 61 5.68 1.61 -9.89
N GLU A 62 6.07 2.51 -10.79
CA GLU A 62 5.15 3.23 -11.65
C GLU A 62 4.39 2.28 -12.59
N ASP A 63 5.11 1.37 -13.25
CA ASP A 63 4.51 0.39 -14.17
C ASP A 63 3.52 -0.55 -13.45
N LEU A 64 3.85 -1.00 -12.25
CA LEU A 64 3.00 -1.84 -11.42
C LEU A 64 1.78 -1.10 -10.86
N SER A 65 1.91 0.21 -10.62
CA SER A 65 0.83 1.06 -10.12
C SER A 65 -0.26 1.32 -11.17
N ILE A 66 0.09 1.31 -12.45
CA ILE A 66 -0.85 1.58 -13.54
C ILE A 66 -1.87 0.45 -13.64
N GLY A 67 -3.12 0.76 -13.26
CA GLY A 67 -4.23 -0.19 -13.34
C GLY A 67 -4.19 -1.32 -12.30
N ALA A 68 -3.29 -1.23 -11.33
CA ALA A 68 -3.24 -2.21 -10.23
C ALA A 68 -4.56 -2.17 -9.43
N PRO A 69 -5.09 -3.33 -9.03
CA PRO A 69 -6.16 -3.38 -8.06
C PRO A 69 -5.66 -2.86 -6.72
N ARG A 70 -6.54 -2.28 -5.92
CA ARG A 70 -6.24 -1.98 -4.53
C ARG A 70 -6.03 -3.29 -3.77
N TRP A 71 -4.88 -3.43 -3.11
CA TRP A 71 -4.56 -4.60 -2.33
C TRP A 71 -5.15 -4.46 -0.92
N ILE A 72 -6.34 -5.05 -0.72
CA ILE A 72 -7.06 -5.08 0.55
C ILE A 72 -6.92 -6.46 1.15
N PHE A 73 -6.87 -6.54 2.48
CA PHE A 73 -6.92 -7.79 3.21
C PHE A 73 -7.74 -7.63 4.49
N GLU A 74 -9.02 -7.93 4.42
CA GLU A 74 -9.95 -7.79 5.54
C GLU A 74 -9.76 -8.92 6.57
N VAL A 75 -8.64 -8.89 7.30
CA VAL A 75 -8.23 -9.95 8.24
C VAL A 75 -9.26 -10.21 9.33
N ASP A 76 -9.99 -9.18 9.77
CA ASP A 76 -11.07 -9.27 10.76
C ASP A 76 -12.33 -9.99 10.26
N SER A 77 -12.37 -10.33 8.97
CA SER A 77 -13.38 -11.21 8.38
C SER A 77 -12.98 -12.69 8.42
N LEU A 78 -11.71 -13.00 8.74
CA LEU A 78 -11.16 -14.36 8.87
C LEU A 78 -10.90 -14.74 10.31
N GLU A 79 -10.23 -13.87 11.07
CA GLU A 79 -9.73 -14.18 12.41
C GLU A 79 -10.01 -13.03 13.38
N ALA A 80 -10.18 -13.37 14.64
CA ALA A 80 -10.24 -12.39 15.71
C ALA A 80 -8.82 -11.86 16.02
N PHE A 81 -8.75 -10.57 16.38
CA PHE A 81 -7.50 -9.98 16.88
C PHE A 81 -6.99 -10.79 18.11
N PRO A 82 -5.70 -11.10 18.22
CA PRO A 82 -4.56 -10.60 17.44
C PRO A 82 -4.11 -11.45 16.23
N PHE A 83 -4.98 -12.26 15.64
CA PHE A 83 -4.76 -13.03 14.41
C PHE A 83 -3.75 -14.18 14.54
N ASP A 84 -3.56 -14.71 15.73
CA ASP A 84 -2.53 -15.73 16.03
C ASP A 84 -2.71 -17.03 15.23
N ASP A 85 -3.94 -17.34 14.86
CA ASP A 85 -4.30 -18.54 14.11
C ASP A 85 -4.36 -18.35 12.59
N LEU A 86 -3.95 -17.15 12.08
CA LEU A 86 -3.93 -16.88 10.65
C LEU A 86 -2.90 -17.79 9.96
N PRO A 87 -3.32 -18.58 8.94
CA PRO A 87 -2.40 -19.43 8.19
C PRO A 87 -1.32 -18.62 7.47
N VAL A 88 -0.08 -19.11 7.47
CA VAL A 88 1.07 -18.45 6.86
C VAL A 88 1.17 -18.69 5.34
N SER A 89 0.40 -19.66 4.78
CA SER A 89 0.35 -19.91 3.35
C SER A 89 -1.08 -19.79 2.81
N ARG A 90 -1.20 -19.43 1.52
CA ARG A 90 -2.49 -19.33 0.84
C ARG A 90 -3.22 -20.67 0.81
N ASP A 91 -2.50 -21.77 0.56
CA ASP A 91 -3.11 -23.10 0.51
C ASP A 91 -3.71 -23.50 1.87
N SER A 92 -2.98 -23.27 2.96
CA SER A 92 -3.50 -23.51 4.31
C SER A 92 -4.68 -22.59 4.66
N ALA A 93 -4.71 -21.38 4.14
CA ALA A 93 -5.84 -20.48 4.30
C ALA A 93 -7.08 -20.98 3.52
N ILE A 94 -6.89 -21.46 2.29
CA ILE A 94 -7.96 -22.08 1.51
C ILE A 94 -8.50 -23.34 2.21
N GLU A 95 -7.63 -24.17 2.76
CA GLU A 95 -8.02 -25.35 3.53
C GLU A 95 -8.86 -24.98 4.77
N LYS A 96 -8.47 -23.90 5.47
CA LYS A 96 -9.13 -23.47 6.70
C LYS A 96 -10.44 -22.70 6.46
N TYR A 97 -10.46 -21.78 5.48
CA TYR A 97 -11.57 -20.83 5.29
C TYR A 97 -12.38 -21.07 4.02
N GLY A 98 -11.87 -21.86 3.08
CA GLY A 98 -12.43 -22.04 1.74
C GLY A 98 -11.93 -20.99 0.73
N ALA A 99 -11.82 -21.39 -0.54
CA ALA A 99 -11.27 -20.56 -1.60
C ALA A 99 -12.07 -19.27 -1.84
N GLU A 100 -13.41 -19.36 -1.83
CA GLU A 100 -14.31 -18.22 -2.02
C GLU A 100 -14.09 -17.14 -0.94
N LYS A 101 -13.94 -17.56 0.33
CA LYS A 101 -13.73 -16.62 1.43
C LYS A 101 -12.35 -15.96 1.38
N VAL A 102 -11.32 -16.71 0.99
CA VAL A 102 -9.97 -16.16 0.79
C VAL A 102 -9.94 -15.13 -0.35
N GLU A 103 -10.68 -15.39 -1.44
CA GLU A 103 -10.79 -14.46 -2.56
C GLU A 103 -11.56 -13.19 -2.18
N GLU A 104 -12.65 -13.33 -1.42
CA GLU A 104 -13.46 -12.20 -0.92
C GLU A 104 -12.66 -11.23 -0.06
N VAL A 105 -11.88 -11.74 0.90
CA VAL A 105 -11.15 -10.90 1.86
C VAL A 105 -9.81 -10.39 1.34
N GLY A 106 -9.31 -10.96 0.25
CA GLY A 106 -8.01 -10.66 -0.33
C GLY A 106 -6.89 -11.62 0.08
N ASP A 107 -5.81 -11.64 -0.67
CA ASP A 107 -4.69 -12.58 -0.53
C ASP A 107 -3.33 -11.90 -0.33
N LEU A 108 -3.33 -10.61 -0.06
CA LEU A 108 -2.14 -9.75 0.03
C LEU A 108 -1.01 -10.30 0.91
N PRO A 109 -1.26 -10.83 2.14
CA PRO A 109 -0.19 -11.36 2.98
C PRO A 109 0.56 -12.53 2.33
N TRP A 110 -0.16 -13.42 1.69
CA TRP A 110 0.43 -14.60 1.06
C TRP A 110 1.17 -14.24 -0.22
N ARG A 111 0.70 -13.24 -0.99
CA ARG A 111 1.44 -12.67 -2.12
C ARG A 111 2.76 -12.08 -1.69
N LEU A 112 2.80 -11.36 -0.57
CA LEU A 112 4.06 -10.84 -0.03
C LEU A 112 5.06 -11.96 0.21
N ILE A 113 4.66 -13.07 0.83
CA ILE A 113 5.55 -14.19 1.12
C ILE A 113 6.03 -14.89 -0.16
N GLU A 114 5.13 -15.13 -1.11
CA GLU A 114 5.50 -15.69 -2.40
C GLU A 114 6.49 -14.79 -3.17
N THR A 115 6.27 -13.48 -3.16
CA THR A 115 7.15 -12.51 -3.82
C THR A 115 8.50 -12.41 -3.10
N TYR A 116 8.51 -12.45 -1.77
CA TYR A 116 9.74 -12.53 -0.99
C TYR A 116 10.58 -13.75 -1.37
N GLN A 117 9.97 -14.91 -1.55
CA GLN A 117 10.68 -16.14 -2.00
C GLN A 117 11.23 -15.99 -3.42
N LYS A 118 10.50 -15.33 -4.31
CA LYS A 118 10.98 -15.02 -5.67
C LYS A 118 12.16 -14.04 -5.64
N LEU A 119 12.13 -13.04 -4.77
CA LEU A 119 13.23 -12.10 -4.58
C LEU A 119 14.49 -12.81 -4.06
N GLU A 120 14.35 -13.74 -3.10
CA GLU A 120 15.47 -14.56 -2.62
C GLU A 120 16.10 -15.35 -3.76
N GLN A 121 15.29 -16.01 -4.60
CA GLN A 121 15.77 -16.75 -5.77
C GLN A 121 16.44 -15.83 -6.81
N ALA A 122 15.88 -14.65 -7.05
CA ALA A 122 16.47 -13.66 -7.97
C ALA A 122 17.85 -13.18 -7.47
N PHE A 123 18.02 -12.97 -6.17
CA PHE A 123 19.33 -12.68 -5.58
C PHE A 123 20.31 -13.85 -5.73
N GLN A 124 19.88 -15.10 -5.49
CA GLN A 124 20.74 -16.29 -5.64
C GLN A 124 21.31 -16.40 -7.06
N LYS A 125 20.52 -16.06 -8.07
CA LYS A 125 20.91 -16.13 -9.49
C LYS A 125 21.50 -14.82 -10.02
N VAL A 126 21.44 -13.73 -9.25
CA VAL A 126 21.85 -12.36 -9.66
C VAL A 126 21.06 -11.90 -10.90
N GLU A 127 19.76 -12.18 -10.96
CA GLU A 127 18.84 -11.79 -12.04
C GLU A 127 18.33 -10.36 -11.78
N LEU A 128 19.00 -9.34 -12.33
CA LEU A 128 18.82 -7.94 -11.96
C LEU A 128 17.38 -7.42 -12.19
N GLU A 129 16.80 -7.74 -13.35
CA GLU A 129 15.43 -7.34 -13.69
C GLU A 129 14.38 -7.97 -12.75
N ALA A 130 14.61 -9.23 -12.34
CA ALA A 130 13.76 -9.92 -11.39
C ALA A 130 13.92 -9.35 -9.97
N ILE A 131 15.15 -8.94 -9.59
CA ILE A 131 15.39 -8.23 -8.32
C ILE A 131 14.62 -6.91 -8.29
N ASP A 132 14.69 -6.09 -9.34
CA ASP A 132 13.97 -4.81 -9.40
C ASP A 132 12.46 -5.02 -9.33
N LEU A 133 11.92 -5.95 -10.13
CA LEU A 133 10.49 -6.26 -10.17
C LEU A 133 9.98 -6.72 -8.79
N HIS A 134 10.59 -7.75 -8.21
CA HIS A 134 10.11 -8.30 -6.95
C HIS A 134 10.37 -7.37 -5.77
N SER A 135 11.38 -6.50 -5.85
CA SER A 135 11.58 -5.45 -4.86
C SER A 135 10.48 -4.40 -4.93
N ALA A 136 10.06 -4.00 -6.13
CA ALA A 136 8.96 -3.07 -6.31
C ALA A 136 7.61 -3.66 -5.85
N GLU A 137 7.33 -4.93 -6.16
CA GLU A 137 6.15 -5.63 -5.67
C GLU A 137 6.10 -5.66 -4.13
N ILE A 138 7.23 -5.91 -3.46
CA ILE A 138 7.32 -5.89 -1.99
C ILE A 138 7.03 -4.49 -1.43
N VAL A 139 7.47 -3.42 -2.10
CA VAL A 139 7.12 -2.04 -1.70
C VAL A 139 5.60 -1.86 -1.70
N LEU A 140 4.93 -2.22 -2.79
CA LEU A 140 3.48 -2.07 -2.91
C LEU A 140 2.75 -2.88 -1.83
N TYR A 141 3.08 -4.16 -1.68
CA TYR A 141 2.38 -5.05 -0.75
C TYR A 141 2.59 -4.66 0.72
N LEU A 142 3.82 -4.27 1.10
CA LEU A 142 4.07 -3.83 2.47
C LEU A 142 3.41 -2.49 2.77
N ASN A 143 3.43 -1.53 1.84
CA ASN A 143 2.71 -0.28 2.04
C ASN A 143 1.21 -0.52 2.26
N ASP A 144 0.60 -1.41 1.48
CA ASP A 144 -0.82 -1.73 1.63
C ASP A 144 -1.11 -2.47 2.94
N LEU A 145 -0.20 -3.35 3.41
CA LEU A 145 -0.31 -4.02 4.72
C LEU A 145 -0.09 -3.07 5.91
N HIS A 146 0.65 -1.98 5.71
CA HIS A 146 0.83 -0.95 6.73
C HIS A 146 -0.31 0.08 6.75
N GLN A 147 -1.22 0.05 5.78
CA GLN A 147 -2.41 0.91 5.76
C GLN A 147 -3.53 0.29 6.60
N PRO A 148 -3.85 0.86 7.78
CA PRO A 148 -4.80 0.22 8.70
C PRO A 148 -6.18 -0.04 8.11
N LEU A 149 -6.67 0.87 7.24
CA LEU A 149 -7.98 0.76 6.62
C LEU A 149 -8.06 -0.35 5.56
N ASN A 150 -6.92 -0.86 5.07
CA ASN A 150 -6.89 -2.00 4.17
C ASN A 150 -7.07 -3.35 4.88
N LEU A 151 -6.94 -3.36 6.22
CA LEU A 151 -6.93 -4.59 7.01
C LEU A 151 -8.29 -4.93 7.62
N SER A 152 -9.32 -4.11 7.39
CA SER A 152 -10.62 -4.29 8.00
C SER A 152 -11.76 -4.09 7.02
N LYS A 153 -12.82 -4.89 7.17
CA LYS A 153 -14.11 -4.69 6.49
C LYS A 153 -14.77 -3.35 6.79
N TYR A 154 -14.36 -2.68 7.86
CA TYR A 154 -14.83 -1.32 8.21
C TYR A 154 -14.01 -0.24 7.53
N GLY A 155 -12.89 -0.57 6.88
CA GLY A 155 -11.89 0.40 6.43
C GLY A 155 -12.37 1.39 5.38
N ASP A 156 -13.34 1.05 4.52
CA ASP A 156 -13.92 2.04 3.61
C ASP A 156 -14.93 2.99 4.28
N GLY A 157 -15.32 2.69 5.52
CA GLY A 157 -16.26 3.52 6.29
C GLY A 157 -17.73 3.28 5.99
N ALA A 158 -18.08 2.44 5.00
CA ALA A 158 -19.46 2.19 4.61
C ALA A 158 -20.32 1.63 5.77
N LEU A 159 -19.75 0.74 6.58
CA LEU A 159 -20.43 0.14 7.73
C LEU A 159 -20.54 1.08 8.93
N THR A 160 -19.86 2.23 8.91
CA THR A 160 -19.87 3.25 9.99
C THR A 160 -20.50 4.57 9.55
N GLY A 161 -21.03 4.66 8.33
CA GLY A 161 -21.61 5.88 7.76
C GLY A 161 -20.57 6.91 7.32
N GLN A 162 -19.35 6.47 7.01
CA GLN A 162 -18.20 7.27 6.61
C GLN A 162 -17.71 6.86 5.21
N ASP A 163 -18.64 6.50 4.33
CA ASP A 163 -18.37 5.98 2.98
C ASP A 163 -17.22 6.70 2.27
N GLY A 164 -16.30 5.92 1.67
CA GLY A 164 -15.17 6.41 0.92
C GLY A 164 -14.03 6.98 1.78
N PHE A 165 -14.01 6.73 3.09
CA PHE A 165 -12.96 7.25 3.96
C PHE A 165 -11.57 6.76 3.55
N ARG A 166 -11.43 5.49 3.14
CA ARG A 166 -10.15 4.96 2.64
C ARG A 166 -9.59 5.84 1.51
N SER A 167 -10.39 6.18 0.49
CA SER A 167 -9.96 7.06 -0.59
C SER A 167 -9.63 8.48 -0.14
N ARG A 168 -10.36 9.02 0.85
CA ARG A 168 -10.06 10.34 1.40
C ARG A 168 -8.71 10.37 2.12
N LEU A 169 -8.38 9.32 2.87
CA LEU A 169 -7.10 9.20 3.57
C LEU A 169 -5.95 8.91 2.61
N ASP A 170 -6.09 7.87 1.79
CA ASP A 170 -4.98 7.33 0.99
C ASP A 170 -4.60 8.20 -0.20
N SER A 171 -5.61 8.73 -0.90
CA SER A 171 -5.36 9.47 -2.13
C SER A 171 -5.42 10.96 -1.87
N ARG A 172 -6.58 11.44 -1.40
CA ARG A 172 -6.80 12.89 -1.34
C ARG A 172 -5.98 13.58 -0.26
N LEU A 173 -5.86 13.00 0.93
CA LEU A 173 -5.04 13.58 2.00
C LEU A 173 -3.57 13.61 1.61
N ILE A 174 -3.05 12.51 1.06
CA ILE A 174 -1.65 12.42 0.62
C ILE A 174 -1.38 13.34 -0.58
N GLU A 175 -2.32 13.50 -1.50
CA GLU A 175 -2.21 14.48 -2.59
C GLU A 175 -2.04 15.92 -2.05
N ILE A 176 -2.78 16.27 -0.98
CA ILE A 176 -2.72 17.62 -0.39
C ILE A 176 -1.48 17.81 0.49
N TYR A 177 -1.13 16.82 1.31
CA TYR A 177 -0.10 16.93 2.37
C TYR A 177 1.14 16.07 2.14
N GLY A 178 1.31 15.47 0.94
CA GLY A 178 2.46 14.60 0.66
C GLY A 178 3.82 15.29 0.90
N ASN A 179 3.92 16.60 0.67
CA ASN A 179 5.14 17.37 0.95
C ASN A 179 5.39 17.61 2.46
N ASP A 180 4.37 17.40 3.29
CA ASP A 180 4.46 17.56 4.74
C ASP A 180 4.75 16.23 5.46
N LEU A 181 4.82 15.12 4.74
CA LEU A 181 5.21 13.82 5.28
C LEU A 181 6.60 13.88 5.93
N ARG A 182 6.75 13.19 7.05
CA ARG A 182 8.00 13.11 7.84
C ARG A 182 8.33 11.63 8.07
N VAL A 183 8.51 10.91 6.97
CA VAL A 183 8.86 9.50 6.98
C VAL A 183 10.36 9.37 7.26
N LYS A 184 10.73 8.47 8.17
CA LYS A 184 12.11 8.12 8.43
C LYS A 184 12.19 6.68 8.91
N ALA A 185 12.76 5.82 8.09
CA ALA A 185 12.91 4.42 8.42
C ALA A 185 14.01 4.17 9.45
N PRO A 186 13.75 3.39 10.52
CA PRO A 186 14.82 2.76 11.29
C PRO A 186 15.65 1.80 10.43
N ALA A 187 16.86 1.47 10.85
CA ALA A 187 17.72 0.51 10.13
C ALA A 187 17.01 -0.84 9.91
N ALA A 188 17.26 -1.42 8.74
CA ALA A 188 16.78 -2.76 8.40
C ALA A 188 17.27 -3.81 9.39
N ILE A 189 16.41 -4.79 9.70
CA ILE A 189 16.74 -5.93 10.53
C ILE A 189 16.68 -7.23 9.73
N TYR A 190 17.45 -8.23 10.12
CA TYR A 190 17.29 -9.57 9.59
C TYR A 190 16.08 -10.24 10.22
N LEU A 191 15.23 -10.85 9.40
CA LEU A 191 14.02 -11.53 9.83
C LEU A 191 14.29 -13.05 9.90
N ASP A 192 14.35 -13.60 11.11
CA ASP A 192 14.56 -15.04 11.29
C ASP A 192 13.42 -15.86 10.65
N ASN A 193 12.19 -15.39 10.80
CA ASN A 193 10.98 -15.98 10.22
C ASN A 193 10.09 -14.91 9.57
N PRO A 194 10.28 -14.60 8.27
CA PRO A 194 9.49 -13.60 7.55
C PRO A 194 7.99 -13.87 7.56
N ASP A 195 7.59 -15.15 7.49
CA ASP A 195 6.17 -15.54 7.46
C ASP A 195 5.46 -15.20 8.78
N ARG A 196 6.13 -15.46 9.92
CA ARG A 196 5.61 -15.09 11.24
C ARG A 196 5.71 -13.58 11.50
N TYR A 197 6.73 -12.93 10.99
CA TYR A 197 6.89 -11.49 11.13
C TYR A 197 5.74 -10.72 10.49
N LEU A 198 5.19 -11.24 9.40
CA LEU A 198 3.99 -10.72 8.73
C LEU A 198 2.81 -10.53 9.70
N ILE A 199 2.55 -11.51 10.59
CA ILE A 199 1.46 -11.39 11.58
C ILE A 199 1.68 -10.17 12.48
N SER A 200 2.93 -9.90 12.87
CA SER A 200 3.25 -8.71 13.66
C SER A 200 3.00 -7.40 12.91
N ILE A 201 3.16 -7.38 11.58
CA ILE A 201 2.82 -6.23 10.74
C ILE A 201 1.31 -5.99 10.77
N LEU A 202 0.51 -7.05 10.55
CA LEU A 202 -0.95 -6.98 10.61
C LEU A 202 -1.43 -6.42 11.94
N VAL A 203 -0.93 -6.97 13.05
CA VAL A 203 -1.31 -6.53 14.41
C VAL A 203 -0.96 -5.05 14.63
N ARG A 204 0.28 -4.63 14.32
CA ARG A 204 0.73 -3.23 14.51
C ARG A 204 -0.03 -2.23 13.63
N SER A 205 -0.50 -2.66 12.47
CA SER A 205 -1.27 -1.78 11.57
C SER A 205 -2.75 -1.75 11.97
N PHE A 206 -3.35 -2.91 12.24
CA PHE A 206 -4.78 -3.04 12.53
C PHE A 206 -5.23 -2.21 13.75
N VAL A 207 -4.40 -2.12 14.80
CA VAL A 207 -4.74 -1.37 16.03
C VAL A 207 -5.06 0.11 15.80
N TRP A 208 -4.65 0.69 14.66
CA TRP A 208 -4.92 2.08 14.31
C TRP A 208 -6.25 2.29 13.59
N MET A 209 -6.92 1.22 13.15
CA MET A 209 -8.13 1.30 12.32
C MET A 209 -9.25 2.10 13.02
N ASP A 210 -9.59 1.75 14.27
CA ASP A 210 -10.63 2.45 15.03
C ASP A 210 -10.27 3.92 15.28
N ASN A 211 -9.00 4.21 15.54
CA ASN A 211 -8.52 5.58 15.73
C ASN A 211 -8.71 6.41 14.45
N LEU A 212 -8.42 5.86 13.28
CA LEU A 212 -8.61 6.56 12.02
C LEU A 212 -10.10 6.83 11.73
N LEU A 213 -10.99 5.87 11.99
CA LEU A 213 -12.43 6.08 11.86
C LEU A 213 -12.93 7.18 12.82
N LEU A 214 -12.46 7.21 14.07
CA LEU A 214 -12.79 8.28 15.01
C LEU A 214 -12.23 9.64 14.56
N ILE A 215 -11.04 9.67 13.99
CA ILE A 215 -10.43 10.89 13.45
C ILE A 215 -11.25 11.43 12.29
N ASP A 216 -11.69 10.59 11.35
CA ASP A 216 -12.58 11.00 10.26
C ASP A 216 -13.89 11.57 10.81
N TYR A 217 -14.52 10.85 11.74
CA TYR A 217 -15.77 11.30 12.38
C TYR A 217 -15.62 12.70 13.00
N PHE A 218 -14.57 12.93 13.79
CA PHE A 218 -14.36 14.25 14.42
C PHE A 218 -13.94 15.33 13.43
N SER A 219 -13.28 14.98 12.34
CA SER A 219 -12.88 15.94 11.31
C SER A 219 -14.05 16.38 10.45
N ASN A 220 -15.09 15.55 10.34
CA ASN A 220 -16.32 15.86 9.61
C ASN A 220 -17.35 16.63 10.44
N GLN A 221 -17.12 16.85 11.74
CA GLN A 221 -18.06 17.59 12.59
C GLN A 221 -18.09 19.08 12.22
N GLY A 222 -19.31 19.57 11.91
CA GLY A 222 -19.52 20.97 11.56
C GLY A 222 -19.24 21.33 10.10
N THR A 223 -18.89 20.34 9.26
CA THR A 223 -18.75 20.53 7.80
C THR A 223 -19.93 19.86 7.09
N SER A 224 -20.41 20.48 6.00
CA SER A 224 -21.45 19.88 5.16
C SER A 224 -20.87 19.11 3.96
N SER A 225 -19.55 19.13 3.82
CA SER A 225 -18.80 18.50 2.70
C SER A 225 -17.37 18.22 3.13
N TYR A 226 -16.69 17.33 2.41
CA TYR A 226 -15.25 17.07 2.58
C TYR A 226 -14.43 18.20 1.95
N ASP A 227 -14.50 19.39 2.55
CA ASP A 227 -13.84 20.60 2.10
C ASP A 227 -12.43 20.78 2.71
N ARG A 228 -11.82 21.95 2.50
CA ARG A 228 -10.50 22.27 3.03
C ARG A 228 -10.42 22.10 4.55
N PHE A 229 -11.43 22.53 5.30
CA PHE A 229 -11.43 22.48 6.76
C PHE A 229 -11.49 21.04 7.27
N TYR A 230 -12.23 20.17 6.58
CA TYR A 230 -12.20 18.74 6.83
C TYR A 230 -10.81 18.17 6.66
N TYR A 231 -10.12 18.41 5.52
CA TYR A 231 -8.79 17.87 5.28
C TYR A 231 -7.72 18.46 6.21
N GLU A 232 -7.79 19.74 6.56
CA GLU A 232 -6.93 20.33 7.60
C GLU A 232 -7.13 19.63 8.96
N GLY A 233 -8.38 19.40 9.34
CA GLY A 233 -8.74 18.69 10.57
C GLY A 233 -8.31 17.23 10.56
N LEU A 234 -8.45 16.55 9.43
CA LEU A 234 -8.04 15.17 9.23
C LEU A 234 -6.50 15.05 9.33
N TRP A 235 -5.76 15.90 8.62
CA TRP A 235 -4.30 15.91 8.65
C TRP A 235 -3.77 16.14 10.06
N LEU A 236 -4.20 17.21 10.72
CA LEU A 236 -3.74 17.56 12.07
C LEU A 236 -3.87 16.41 13.08
N ARG A 237 -4.84 15.52 12.89
CA ARG A 237 -5.11 14.40 13.79
C ARG A 237 -4.48 13.09 13.34
N ALA A 238 -4.34 12.89 12.03
CA ALA A 238 -3.87 11.63 11.44
C ALA A 238 -2.38 11.64 11.11
N GLU A 239 -1.71 12.81 10.98
CA GLU A 239 -0.31 12.91 10.51
C GLU A 239 0.66 12.01 11.27
N GLY A 240 0.49 11.91 12.60
CA GLY A 240 1.33 11.05 13.43
C GLY A 240 1.19 9.57 13.06
N ILE A 241 -0.03 9.10 12.85
CA ILE A 241 -0.30 7.71 12.44
C ILE A 241 0.23 7.47 11.03
N VAL A 242 -0.04 8.38 10.09
CA VAL A 242 0.43 8.27 8.70
C VAL A 242 1.94 8.18 8.63
N ASN A 243 2.66 9.11 9.29
CA ASN A 243 4.13 9.12 9.30
C ASN A 243 4.71 7.87 9.98
N GLU A 244 4.12 7.39 11.07
CA GLU A 244 4.55 6.17 11.75
C GLU A 244 4.37 4.94 10.86
N ARG A 245 3.18 4.78 10.25
CA ARG A 245 2.90 3.63 9.40
C ARG A 245 3.79 3.58 8.15
N LEU A 246 4.06 4.72 7.51
CA LEU A 246 4.98 4.80 6.38
C LEU A 246 6.44 4.55 6.80
N SER A 247 6.88 5.05 7.96
CA SER A 247 8.23 4.78 8.48
C SER A 247 8.43 3.30 8.83
N ASP A 248 7.42 2.66 9.44
CA ASP A 248 7.43 1.22 9.71
C ASP A 248 7.39 0.41 8.42
N SER A 249 6.59 0.83 7.43
CA SER A 249 6.57 0.20 6.11
C SER A 249 7.96 0.23 5.46
N SER A 250 8.59 1.40 5.42
CA SER A 250 9.92 1.57 4.84
C SER A 250 10.97 0.68 5.52
N LYS A 251 10.94 0.59 6.87
CA LYS A 251 11.81 -0.33 7.63
C LYS A 251 11.54 -1.79 7.25
N ASP A 252 10.28 -2.17 7.15
CA ASP A 252 9.92 -3.57 6.89
C ASP A 252 10.24 -3.95 5.44
N ILE A 253 10.06 -3.04 4.46
CA ILE A 253 10.54 -3.20 3.08
C ILE A 253 12.05 -3.50 3.07
N ALA A 254 12.84 -2.64 3.69
CA ALA A 254 14.29 -2.81 3.79
C ALA A 254 14.66 -4.13 4.48
N SER A 255 13.89 -4.54 5.51
CA SER A 255 14.15 -5.78 6.26
C SER A 255 13.85 -7.04 5.42
N TYR A 256 12.79 -7.04 4.62
CA TYR A 256 12.49 -8.12 3.67
C TYR A 256 13.55 -8.21 2.57
N TRP A 257 13.98 -7.08 1.97
CA TRP A 257 15.05 -7.06 0.98
C TRP A 257 16.39 -7.55 1.56
N TYR A 258 16.75 -7.06 2.74
CA TYR A 258 17.98 -7.46 3.44
C TYR A 258 17.97 -8.94 3.80
N THR A 259 16.83 -9.45 4.24
CA THR A 259 16.68 -10.87 4.60
C THR A 259 16.77 -11.76 3.36
N ALA A 260 16.12 -11.41 2.26
CA ALA A 260 16.20 -12.14 0.99
C ALA A 260 17.65 -12.22 0.48
N TRP A 261 18.36 -11.08 0.44
CA TRP A 261 19.77 -11.04 0.05
C TRP A 261 20.66 -11.87 0.98
N THR A 262 20.41 -11.83 2.29
CA THR A 262 21.19 -12.58 3.27
C THR A 262 20.97 -14.08 3.13
N LYS A 263 19.71 -14.54 2.98
CA LYS A 263 19.38 -15.95 2.76
C LYS A 263 19.89 -16.47 1.40
N ALA A 264 19.95 -15.61 0.41
CA ALA A 264 20.60 -15.90 -0.88
C ALA A 264 22.13 -16.08 -0.80
N GLY A 265 22.71 -15.94 0.39
CA GLY A 265 24.17 -16.08 0.58
C GLY A 265 24.96 -14.79 0.36
N LYS A 266 24.32 -13.63 0.36
CA LYS A 266 24.91 -12.31 0.14
C LYS A 266 25.74 -12.25 -1.15
N PRO A 267 25.15 -12.60 -2.31
CA PRO A 267 25.88 -12.58 -3.57
C PRO A 267 26.46 -11.19 -3.82
N LYS A 268 27.62 -11.17 -4.50
CA LYS A 268 28.20 -9.91 -4.95
C LYS A 268 27.33 -9.33 -6.06
N LEU A 269 26.77 -8.17 -5.82
CA LEU A 269 25.96 -7.43 -6.77
C LEU A 269 26.82 -6.39 -7.52
N PRO A 270 26.48 -6.03 -8.80
CA PRO A 270 27.27 -5.12 -9.62
C PRO A 270 27.24 -3.66 -9.16
#